data_28c4b35e67b4b3926fcc00ea2083ba52
#
_entry.id   28c4b35e67b4b3926fcc00ea2083ba52
#
_cell.length_a   1.000
_cell.length_b   1.000
_cell.length_c   1.000
_cell.angle_alpha   90.00
_cell.angle_beta   90.00
_cell.angle_gamma   90.00
#
_symmetry.space_group_name_H-M   'P 1'
#
loop_
_entity.id
_entity.type
_entity.pdbx_description
1 polymer ?
#
loop_
_entity_poly.entity_id
_entity_poly.type
_entity_poly.pdbx_seq_one_letter_code
_entity_poly.pdbx_strand_id
1 'polypeptide(L)'
;MKRRVWSFENDSLRILVTQGGGHIAGLHLKKGYPKAKRLPNPLWAPPWKSIEPWQYQPKKHDRAYGGPPEGRLLAGIAGHNLALDTYGTPSEAEVRAGAVTHGEAGVARWSRFNATTVGAKLPVAQLRVSRQFQMHPDLPIAIVTTTVENLWPLDRPIAWAEHVTFGPPFLAAYTEFNLPARRAMVYPADFGADSILDPGREFVWPMAPLRSNHNLTVDWQRPPAARRATDFTTQLFETPGDLAWFTAVNRRMNLAVGYLFRRSDFPWLCIWDEKYARAGAPWNRRTWARAMEFSTTPFAMSRRGAIDMGKLFGTPTYRWVEAKSSVTTRFVLFLGPATQQDLMDQALRFMNS
;
A
#
# COMPACT_ATOMS: atom_id res chain seq x y z
N MET A 1 18.99 0.13 -16.40
CA MET A 1 17.97 0.56 -17.38
C MET A 1 16.95 1.36 -16.60
N LYS A 2 16.52 2.55 -17.08
CA LYS A 2 15.44 3.31 -16.42
C LYS A 2 14.12 2.56 -16.62
N ARG A 3 13.30 2.43 -15.58
CA ARG A 3 11.95 1.89 -15.67
C ARG A 3 11.04 2.83 -16.51
N ARG A 4 10.09 2.25 -17.21
CA ARG A 4 9.09 3.02 -17.97
C ARG A 4 8.03 3.55 -17.03
N VAL A 5 7.73 4.85 -17.12
CA VAL A 5 6.72 5.51 -16.28
C VAL A 5 5.82 6.39 -17.13
N TRP A 6 4.59 6.55 -16.67
CA TRP A 6 3.67 7.59 -17.11
C TRP A 6 3.63 8.71 -16.09
N SER A 7 3.36 9.93 -16.52
CA SER A 7 3.10 11.09 -15.68
C SER A 7 1.63 11.49 -15.80
N PHE A 8 0.99 11.70 -14.64
CA PHE A 8 -0.30 12.34 -14.50
C PHE A 8 -0.09 13.59 -13.65
N GLU A 9 -0.42 14.77 -14.15
CA GLU A 9 -0.04 16.01 -13.49
C GLU A 9 -0.98 17.17 -13.78
N ASN A 10 -1.02 18.09 -12.83
CA ASN A 10 -1.50 19.46 -12.98
C ASN A 10 -0.34 20.44 -12.69
N ASP A 11 -0.63 21.71 -12.45
CA ASP A 11 0.41 22.71 -12.13
C ASP A 11 1.03 22.52 -10.75
N SER A 12 0.36 21.85 -9.83
CA SER A 12 0.75 21.71 -8.41
C SER A 12 1.32 20.33 -8.06
N LEU A 13 0.85 19.25 -8.70
CA LEU A 13 1.20 17.86 -8.37
C LEU A 13 1.60 17.09 -9.62
N ARG A 14 2.63 16.25 -9.50
CA ARG A 14 2.98 15.21 -10.46
C ARG A 14 2.97 13.84 -9.80
N ILE A 15 2.25 12.90 -10.41
CA ILE A 15 2.18 11.49 -10.03
C ILE A 15 2.91 10.68 -11.10
N LEU A 16 3.86 9.85 -10.69
CA LEU A 16 4.58 8.92 -11.57
C LEU A 16 4.08 7.50 -11.38
N VAL A 17 3.64 6.86 -12.48
CA VAL A 17 3.09 5.50 -12.48
C VAL A 17 3.95 4.60 -13.35
N THR A 18 4.42 3.46 -12.83
CA THR A 18 5.25 2.52 -13.58
C THR A 18 4.43 1.69 -14.55
N GLN A 19 5.00 1.38 -15.71
CA GLN A 19 4.37 0.46 -16.67
C GLN A 19 4.34 -0.97 -16.12
N GLY A 20 5.40 -1.41 -15.42
CA GLY A 20 5.43 -2.68 -14.73
C GLY A 20 4.76 -2.57 -13.36
N GLY A 21 3.64 -3.28 -13.17
CA GLY A 21 2.90 -3.35 -11.92
C GLY A 21 1.95 -2.18 -11.65
N GLY A 22 1.92 -1.13 -12.48
CA GLY A 22 1.02 0.02 -12.27
C GLY A 22 1.25 0.77 -10.95
N HIS A 23 2.46 0.68 -10.37
CA HIS A 23 2.78 1.30 -9.08
C HIS A 23 2.80 2.82 -9.19
N ILE A 24 2.18 3.52 -8.24
CA ILE A 24 2.44 4.96 -8.04
C ILE A 24 3.81 5.07 -7.38
N ALA A 25 4.84 5.32 -8.18
CA ALA A 25 6.24 5.30 -7.74
C ALA A 25 6.74 6.66 -7.25
N GLY A 26 6.01 7.73 -7.52
CA GLY A 26 6.43 9.06 -7.11
C GLY A 26 5.28 10.05 -7.02
N LEU A 27 5.39 10.89 -5.98
CA LEU A 27 4.55 12.06 -5.74
C LEU A 27 5.45 13.28 -5.63
N HIS A 28 5.24 14.29 -6.46
CA HIS A 28 6.10 15.47 -6.51
C HIS A 28 5.29 16.75 -6.56
N LEU A 29 5.54 17.67 -5.61
CA LEU A 29 5.05 19.03 -5.69
C LEU A 29 5.75 19.78 -6.83
N LYS A 30 5.01 20.65 -7.51
CA LYS A 30 5.50 21.47 -8.62
C LYS A 30 5.54 22.95 -8.23
N LYS A 31 4.92 23.82 -8.99
CA LYS A 31 4.88 25.27 -8.74
C LYS A 31 4.02 25.62 -7.51
N GLY A 32 4.29 26.78 -6.92
CA GLY A 32 3.50 27.34 -5.81
C GLY A 32 3.94 26.91 -4.41
N TYR A 33 4.86 25.96 -4.28
CA TYR A 33 5.38 25.53 -2.98
C TYR A 33 6.85 25.93 -2.83
N PRO A 34 7.21 26.71 -1.77
CA PRO A 34 8.60 27.05 -1.49
C PRO A 34 9.47 25.79 -1.43
N LYS A 35 10.58 25.79 -2.17
CA LYS A 35 11.51 24.64 -2.24
C LYS A 35 10.92 23.34 -2.83
N ALA A 36 9.77 23.34 -3.53
CA ALA A 36 9.14 22.15 -4.11
C ALA A 36 10.12 21.24 -4.88
N LYS A 37 11.01 21.82 -5.69
CA LYS A 37 12.04 21.09 -6.44
C LYS A 37 13.07 20.35 -5.57
N ARG A 38 13.19 20.68 -4.29
CA ARG A 38 14.13 20.08 -3.34
C ARG A 38 13.46 19.07 -2.40
N LEU A 39 12.12 19.00 -2.41
CA LEU A 39 11.41 18.03 -1.58
C LEU A 39 11.58 16.63 -2.18
N PRO A 40 11.94 15.63 -1.39
CA PRO A 40 12.07 14.27 -1.86
C PRO A 40 10.70 13.68 -2.18
N ASN A 41 10.70 12.62 -3.02
CA ASN A 41 9.56 11.73 -3.11
C ASN A 41 9.29 11.09 -1.75
N PRO A 42 8.09 11.22 -1.16
CA PRO A 42 7.78 10.59 0.13
C PRO A 42 7.64 9.08 0.04
N LEU A 43 7.31 8.58 -1.14
CA LEU A 43 7.11 7.15 -1.37
C LEU A 43 8.44 6.40 -1.42
N TRP A 44 8.43 5.20 -0.88
CA TRP A 44 9.60 4.33 -0.83
C TRP A 44 10.09 3.92 -2.21
N ALA A 45 11.40 3.99 -2.39
CA ALA A 45 12.10 3.40 -3.52
C ALA A 45 13.03 2.29 -3.01
N PRO A 46 13.02 1.09 -3.62
CA PRO A 46 13.87 0.00 -3.17
C PRO A 46 15.36 0.37 -3.29
N PRO A 47 16.21 0.03 -2.27
CA PRO A 47 17.63 0.32 -2.30
C PRO A 47 18.43 -0.63 -3.22
N TRP A 48 17.76 -1.42 -4.03
CA TRP A 48 18.35 -2.31 -5.02
C TRP A 48 17.97 -1.91 -6.44
N LYS A 49 18.70 -2.44 -7.42
CA LYS A 49 18.41 -2.20 -8.84
C LYS A 49 17.08 -2.85 -9.22
N SER A 50 16.14 -2.04 -9.68
CA SER A 50 14.85 -2.53 -10.17
C SER A 50 14.93 -2.87 -11.67
N ILE A 51 14.15 -3.89 -12.07
CA ILE A 51 13.90 -4.27 -13.46
C ILE A 51 12.39 -4.31 -13.72
N GLU A 52 11.99 -4.31 -14.98
CA GLU A 52 10.57 -4.52 -15.30
C GLU A 52 10.16 -5.97 -15.02
N PRO A 53 8.96 -6.24 -14.44
CA PRO A 53 8.55 -7.60 -14.07
C PRO A 53 8.57 -8.63 -15.21
N TRP A 54 8.36 -8.18 -16.45
CA TRP A 54 8.44 -9.08 -17.61
C TRP A 54 9.88 -9.42 -18.05
N GLN A 55 10.89 -8.74 -17.50
CA GLN A 55 12.30 -9.07 -17.70
C GLN A 55 12.80 -10.09 -16.67
N TYR A 56 11.99 -10.38 -15.65
CA TYR A 56 12.35 -11.34 -14.62
C TYR A 56 12.43 -12.74 -15.19
N GLN A 57 13.58 -13.39 -14.99
CA GLN A 57 13.89 -14.76 -15.38
C GLN A 57 14.38 -15.50 -14.14
N PRO A 58 13.69 -16.53 -13.62
CA PRO A 58 14.06 -17.21 -12.38
C PRO A 58 15.56 -17.58 -12.34
N LYS A 59 16.04 -18.32 -13.33
CA LYS A 59 17.45 -18.77 -13.40
C LYS A 59 18.49 -17.65 -13.25
N LYS A 60 18.16 -16.40 -13.62
CA LYS A 60 19.07 -15.26 -13.56
C LYS A 60 18.84 -14.36 -12.35
N HIS A 61 17.62 -14.33 -11.85
CA HIS A 61 17.17 -13.25 -10.97
C HIS A 61 16.76 -13.71 -9.57
N ASP A 62 16.43 -15.02 -9.35
CA ASP A 62 16.00 -15.51 -8.04
C ASP A 62 17.04 -15.21 -6.94
N ARG A 63 18.31 -15.44 -7.21
CA ARG A 63 19.37 -15.13 -6.24
C ARG A 63 19.43 -13.66 -5.85
N ALA A 64 19.07 -12.76 -6.77
CA ALA A 64 19.15 -11.31 -6.54
C ALA A 64 17.89 -10.75 -5.87
N TYR A 65 16.74 -11.37 -6.07
CA TYR A 65 15.44 -10.84 -5.63
C TYR A 65 14.66 -11.77 -4.69
N GLY A 66 15.24 -12.88 -4.23
CA GLY A 66 14.64 -13.75 -3.21
C GLY A 66 13.85 -14.95 -3.76
N GLY A 67 13.68 -15.08 -5.08
CA GLY A 67 12.94 -16.20 -5.70
C GLY A 67 11.43 -16.18 -5.48
N PRO A 68 10.73 -17.23 -5.92
CA PRO A 68 9.28 -17.33 -5.76
C PRO A 68 8.86 -17.46 -4.29
N PRO A 69 7.66 -16.95 -3.92
CA PRO A 69 6.69 -16.24 -4.76
C PRO A 69 6.94 -14.72 -4.86
N GLU A 70 7.94 -14.17 -4.18
CA GLU A 70 8.16 -12.72 -4.01
C GLU A 70 9.07 -12.10 -5.06
N GLY A 71 10.05 -12.86 -5.58
CA GLY A 71 11.17 -12.31 -6.34
C GLY A 71 10.76 -11.48 -7.55
N ARG A 72 9.71 -11.89 -8.27
CA ARG A 72 9.20 -11.14 -9.43
C ARG A 72 8.61 -9.79 -9.02
N LEU A 73 7.92 -9.73 -7.88
CA LEU A 73 7.41 -8.48 -7.32
C LEU A 73 8.55 -7.59 -6.85
N LEU A 74 9.46 -8.13 -6.04
CA LEU A 74 10.59 -7.39 -5.46
C LEU A 74 11.53 -6.83 -6.53
N ALA A 75 11.62 -7.50 -7.68
CA ALA A 75 12.39 -7.00 -8.82
C ALA A 75 11.85 -5.68 -9.38
N GLY A 76 10.56 -5.39 -9.21
CA GLY A 76 9.90 -4.22 -9.78
C GLY A 76 9.04 -3.38 -8.84
N ILE A 77 8.96 -3.71 -7.55
CA ILE A 77 8.12 -2.98 -6.60
C ILE A 77 8.59 -1.53 -6.40
N ALA A 78 7.67 -0.62 -6.16
CA ALA A 78 7.95 0.77 -5.79
C ALA A 78 6.74 1.42 -5.12
N GLY A 79 6.99 2.27 -4.15
CA GLY A 79 6.04 3.22 -3.57
C GLY A 79 4.69 2.63 -3.21
N HIS A 80 3.63 3.14 -3.82
CA HIS A 80 2.26 2.66 -3.64
C HIS A 80 1.94 1.60 -4.70
N ASN A 81 1.85 0.35 -4.30
CA ASN A 81 1.49 -0.77 -5.18
C ASN A 81 0.06 -1.27 -4.90
N LEU A 82 -0.52 -1.93 -5.90
CA LEU A 82 -1.81 -2.57 -5.80
C LEU A 82 -1.61 -4.05 -5.55
N ALA A 83 -2.01 -4.52 -4.36
CA ALA A 83 -2.15 -5.93 -4.07
C ALA A 83 -3.57 -6.36 -4.46
N LEU A 84 -3.68 -7.15 -5.53
CA LEU A 84 -4.98 -7.54 -6.06
C LEU A 84 -5.04 -9.01 -6.38
N ASP A 85 -6.09 -9.59 -5.88
CA ASP A 85 -6.55 -10.93 -5.68
C ASP A 85 -5.84 -11.66 -4.53
N THR A 86 -4.59 -11.36 -4.26
CA THR A 86 -3.85 -11.86 -3.09
C THR A 86 -3.17 -10.68 -2.41
N TYR A 87 -3.34 -10.53 -1.11
CA TYR A 87 -2.75 -9.40 -0.39
C TYR A 87 -1.35 -9.73 0.16
N GLY A 88 -1.18 -10.90 0.76
CA GLY A 88 0.12 -11.36 1.26
C GLY A 88 0.76 -12.43 0.39
N THR A 89 1.51 -13.31 1.04
CA THR A 89 2.10 -14.48 0.40
C THR A 89 1.02 -15.50 0.04
N PRO A 90 0.93 -15.95 -1.22
CA PRO A 90 -0.01 -16.98 -1.63
C PRO A 90 0.28 -18.32 -0.92
N SER A 91 -0.76 -19.15 -0.73
CA SER A 91 -0.59 -20.53 -0.33
C SER A 91 0.16 -21.34 -1.41
N GLU A 92 0.73 -22.48 -1.04
CA GLU A 92 1.44 -23.35 -2.01
C GLU A 92 0.57 -23.73 -3.21
N ALA A 93 -0.73 -23.98 -3.00
CA ALA A 93 -1.66 -24.28 -4.07
C ALA A 93 -1.86 -23.10 -5.02
N GLU A 94 -1.96 -21.89 -4.46
CA GLU A 94 -2.06 -20.64 -5.24
C GLU A 94 -0.76 -20.36 -6.01
N VAL A 95 0.41 -20.62 -5.41
CA VAL A 95 1.71 -20.52 -6.10
C VAL A 95 1.80 -21.49 -7.27
N ARG A 96 1.38 -22.76 -7.08
CA ARG A 96 1.31 -23.74 -8.17
C ARG A 96 0.37 -23.31 -9.30
N ALA A 97 -0.68 -22.55 -8.97
CA ALA A 97 -1.60 -21.95 -9.95
C ALA A 97 -1.06 -20.67 -10.61
N GLY A 98 0.16 -20.23 -10.25
CA GLY A 98 0.82 -19.07 -10.84
C GLY A 98 0.63 -17.76 -10.07
N ALA A 99 0.03 -17.80 -8.87
CA ALA A 99 -0.07 -16.60 -8.03
C ALA A 99 1.31 -16.17 -7.49
N VAL A 100 1.45 -14.87 -7.31
CA VAL A 100 2.64 -14.23 -6.73
C VAL A 100 2.23 -13.39 -5.51
N THR A 101 3.18 -13.07 -4.66
CA THR A 101 2.96 -12.16 -3.53
C THR A 101 2.38 -10.82 -4.02
N HIS A 102 1.41 -10.28 -3.30
CA HIS A 102 0.58 -9.11 -3.65
C HIS A 102 -0.25 -9.28 -4.94
N GLY A 103 -0.34 -10.51 -5.45
CA GLY A 103 -1.14 -10.82 -6.62
C GLY A 103 -0.56 -10.33 -7.95
N GLU A 104 -1.29 -10.64 -9.01
CA GLU A 104 -0.80 -10.47 -10.38
C GLU A 104 -0.69 -8.99 -10.81
N ALA A 105 -1.53 -8.10 -10.25
CA ALA A 105 -1.55 -6.70 -10.63
C ALA A 105 -0.18 -6.02 -10.44
N GLY A 106 0.53 -6.33 -9.34
CA GLY A 106 1.84 -5.76 -9.01
C GLY A 106 2.99 -6.19 -9.93
N VAL A 107 2.78 -7.21 -10.77
CA VAL A 107 3.80 -7.74 -11.70
C VAL A 107 3.34 -7.75 -13.16
N ALA A 108 2.10 -7.36 -13.44
CA ALA A 108 1.56 -7.29 -14.79
C ALA A 108 2.21 -6.15 -15.60
N ARG A 109 2.17 -6.28 -16.90
CA ARG A 109 2.46 -5.19 -17.81
C ARG A 109 1.18 -4.38 -18.03
N TRP A 110 1.17 -3.15 -17.48
CA TRP A 110 0.07 -2.22 -17.68
C TRP A 110 0.19 -1.49 -19.01
N SER A 111 -0.94 -1.09 -19.55
CA SER A 111 -1.06 -0.29 -20.78
C SER A 111 -1.81 0.99 -20.50
N ARG A 112 -1.55 2.02 -21.28
CA ARG A 112 -2.30 3.29 -21.23
C ARG A 112 -3.46 3.20 -22.21
N PHE A 113 -4.69 3.42 -21.74
CA PHE A 113 -5.91 3.36 -22.54
C PHE A 113 -6.26 4.72 -23.14
N ASN A 114 -6.04 5.80 -22.34
CA ASN A 114 -6.24 7.18 -22.75
C ASN A 114 -5.37 8.14 -21.92
N ALA A 115 -5.61 9.44 -22.00
CA ALA A 115 -4.81 10.46 -21.30
C ALA A 115 -4.78 10.27 -19.77
N THR A 116 -5.84 9.74 -19.17
CA THR A 116 -6.02 9.63 -17.70
C THR A 116 -6.09 8.21 -17.19
N THR A 117 -6.17 7.17 -18.03
CA THR A 117 -6.47 5.81 -17.64
C THR A 117 -5.39 4.82 -18.07
N VAL A 118 -4.95 3.99 -17.12
CA VAL A 118 -4.07 2.83 -17.34
C VAL A 118 -4.72 1.57 -16.81
N GLY A 119 -4.31 0.39 -17.31
CA GLY A 119 -4.87 -0.87 -16.82
C GLY A 119 -4.13 -2.09 -17.33
N ALA A 120 -4.51 -3.25 -16.80
CA ALA A 120 -3.95 -4.55 -17.15
C ALA A 120 -5.03 -5.65 -17.14
N LYS A 121 -4.81 -6.67 -17.97
CA LYS A 121 -5.49 -7.97 -17.85
C LYS A 121 -4.63 -8.87 -16.96
N LEU A 122 -5.27 -9.59 -16.06
CA LEU A 122 -4.68 -10.48 -15.06
C LEU A 122 -5.14 -11.91 -15.34
N PRO A 123 -4.47 -12.63 -16.26
CA PRO A 123 -4.95 -13.93 -16.72
C PRO A 123 -4.94 -15.02 -15.65
N VAL A 124 -4.00 -15.02 -14.70
CA VAL A 124 -3.97 -15.97 -13.59
C VAL A 124 -5.16 -15.71 -12.65
N ALA A 125 -5.38 -14.45 -12.30
CA ALA A 125 -6.48 -14.04 -11.46
C ALA A 125 -7.83 -14.03 -12.19
N GLN A 126 -7.87 -14.14 -13.52
CA GLN A 126 -9.08 -13.98 -14.35
C GLN A 126 -9.80 -12.64 -14.04
N LEU A 127 -9.00 -11.58 -13.88
CA LEU A 127 -9.48 -10.22 -13.63
C LEU A 127 -8.99 -9.27 -14.73
N ARG A 128 -9.67 -8.14 -14.83
CA ARG A 128 -9.16 -6.95 -15.50
C ARG A 128 -9.17 -5.81 -14.49
N VAL A 129 -8.11 -5.01 -14.48
CA VAL A 129 -8.01 -3.83 -13.61
C VAL A 129 -7.72 -2.59 -14.44
N SER A 130 -8.37 -1.48 -14.08
CA SER A 130 -8.05 -0.15 -14.63
C SER A 130 -7.99 0.89 -13.52
N ARG A 131 -7.12 1.90 -13.72
CA ARG A 131 -6.99 3.07 -12.85
C ARG A 131 -7.11 4.35 -13.65
N GLN A 132 -8.04 5.19 -13.25
CA GLN A 132 -8.21 6.54 -13.79
C GLN A 132 -7.68 7.55 -12.77
N PHE A 133 -6.89 8.51 -13.25
CA PHE A 133 -6.31 9.60 -12.48
C PHE A 133 -7.01 10.91 -12.87
N GLN A 134 -7.73 11.50 -11.92
CA GLN A 134 -8.37 12.81 -12.07
C GLN A 134 -7.62 13.81 -11.19
N MET A 135 -6.92 14.75 -11.82
CA MET A 135 -6.19 15.80 -11.11
C MET A 135 -7.14 16.93 -10.74
N HIS A 136 -7.00 17.48 -9.52
CA HIS A 136 -7.69 18.72 -9.17
C HIS A 136 -7.17 19.85 -10.09
N PRO A 137 -8.02 20.81 -10.54
CA PRO A 137 -7.57 21.90 -11.42
C PRO A 137 -6.33 22.63 -10.90
N ASP A 138 -6.31 23.04 -9.62
CA ASP A 138 -5.31 23.95 -9.07
C ASP A 138 -4.50 23.38 -7.92
N LEU A 139 -5.06 22.45 -7.14
CA LEU A 139 -4.45 21.95 -5.89
C LEU A 139 -3.64 20.67 -6.11
N PRO A 140 -2.68 20.35 -5.22
CA PRO A 140 -1.90 19.13 -5.27
C PRO A 140 -2.71 17.92 -4.75
N ILE A 141 -3.88 17.70 -5.35
CA ILE A 141 -4.86 16.69 -5.03
C ILE A 141 -5.18 15.88 -6.28
N ALA A 142 -5.36 14.58 -6.14
CA ALA A 142 -5.84 13.72 -7.20
C ALA A 142 -6.83 12.69 -6.68
N ILE A 143 -7.84 12.36 -7.48
CA ILE A 143 -8.70 11.19 -7.30
C ILE A 143 -8.13 10.06 -8.14
N VAL A 144 -8.01 8.88 -7.55
CA VAL A 144 -7.70 7.65 -8.25
C VAL A 144 -8.91 6.73 -8.16
N THR A 145 -9.53 6.44 -9.30
CA THR A 145 -10.64 5.50 -9.41
C THR A 145 -10.11 4.19 -9.96
N THR A 146 -10.27 3.10 -9.20
CA THR A 146 -9.84 1.75 -9.61
C THR A 146 -11.06 0.88 -9.85
N THR A 147 -11.16 0.30 -11.04
CA THR A 147 -12.21 -0.67 -11.40
C THR A 147 -11.58 -2.04 -11.58
N VAL A 148 -12.15 -3.04 -10.90
CA VAL A 148 -11.79 -4.46 -11.01
C VAL A 148 -12.96 -5.20 -11.60
N GLU A 149 -12.77 -5.80 -12.77
CA GLU A 149 -13.76 -6.62 -13.48
C GLU A 149 -13.44 -8.09 -13.28
N ASN A 150 -14.43 -8.88 -12.86
CA ASN A 150 -14.35 -10.31 -12.78
C ASN A 150 -14.67 -10.94 -14.16
N LEU A 151 -13.66 -11.50 -14.79
CA LEU A 151 -13.81 -12.17 -16.09
C LEU A 151 -14.28 -13.62 -15.98
N TRP A 152 -14.35 -14.15 -14.74
CA TRP A 152 -14.78 -15.51 -14.45
C TRP A 152 -16.31 -15.62 -14.49
N PRO A 153 -16.89 -16.77 -14.88
CA PRO A 153 -18.35 -16.98 -14.90
C PRO A 153 -18.96 -17.28 -13.52
N LEU A 154 -18.19 -17.18 -12.45
CA LEU A 154 -18.63 -17.41 -11.07
C LEU A 154 -18.27 -16.21 -10.21
N ASP A 155 -19.07 -15.97 -9.17
CA ASP A 155 -18.76 -15.03 -8.10
C ASP A 155 -17.46 -15.44 -7.42
N ARG A 156 -16.66 -14.46 -7.04
CA ARG A 156 -15.39 -14.77 -6.38
C ARG A 156 -15.05 -13.80 -5.26
N PRO A 157 -14.46 -14.29 -4.18
CA PRO A 157 -13.84 -13.44 -3.18
C PRO A 157 -12.49 -12.95 -3.69
N ILE A 158 -12.16 -11.69 -3.40
CA ILE A 158 -10.85 -11.09 -3.66
C ILE A 158 -10.31 -10.46 -2.38
N ALA A 159 -8.99 -10.49 -2.22
CA ALA A 159 -8.26 -9.61 -1.33
C ALA A 159 -7.75 -8.42 -2.14
N TRP A 160 -7.98 -7.21 -1.64
CA TRP A 160 -7.57 -5.97 -2.29
C TRP A 160 -6.95 -5.02 -1.28
N ALA A 161 -5.70 -4.63 -1.52
CA ALA A 161 -5.04 -3.63 -0.71
C ALA A 161 -4.34 -2.58 -1.59
N GLU A 162 -4.50 -1.35 -1.22
CA GLU A 162 -3.75 -0.21 -1.70
C GLU A 162 -2.55 -0.02 -0.76
N HIS A 163 -1.41 -0.56 -1.15
CA HIS A 163 -0.22 -0.72 -0.32
C HIS A 163 0.71 0.49 -0.49
N VAL A 164 0.51 1.52 0.34
CA VAL A 164 1.26 2.78 0.29
C VAL A 164 2.49 2.71 1.16
N THR A 165 3.66 2.62 0.57
CA THR A 165 4.93 2.51 1.28
C THR A 165 5.71 3.82 1.27
N PHE A 166 6.10 4.29 2.45
CA PHE A 166 6.95 5.46 2.67
C PHE A 166 8.39 5.04 2.95
N GLY A 167 9.35 5.90 2.55
CA GLY A 167 10.77 5.65 2.74
C GLY A 167 11.58 6.91 3.07
N PRO A 168 12.83 6.73 3.51
CA PRO A 168 13.73 7.86 3.73
C PRO A 168 13.98 8.66 2.42
N PRO A 169 14.22 9.99 2.53
CA PRO A 169 14.36 10.75 3.78
C PRO A 169 13.04 11.25 4.37
N PHE A 170 11.88 11.05 3.69
CA PHE A 170 10.58 11.45 4.23
C PHE A 170 10.24 10.62 5.48
N LEU A 171 10.40 9.30 5.42
CA LEU A 171 10.30 8.43 6.58
C LEU A 171 11.49 8.65 7.51
N ALA A 172 11.22 9.09 8.72
CA ALA A 172 12.19 9.36 9.78
C ALA A 172 11.56 9.04 11.14
N ALA A 173 12.34 8.95 12.20
CA ALA A 173 11.85 8.63 13.54
C ALA A 173 10.77 9.61 14.08
N TYR A 174 10.73 10.81 13.52
CA TYR A 174 9.76 11.87 13.86
C TYR A 174 8.64 12.03 12.83
N THR A 175 8.54 11.14 11.83
CA THR A 175 7.38 11.13 10.92
C THR A 175 6.18 10.56 11.66
N GLU A 176 5.08 11.30 11.64
CA GLU A 176 3.85 10.93 12.33
C GLU A 176 2.82 10.36 11.33
N PHE A 177 2.16 9.28 11.73
CA PHE A 177 1.12 8.61 10.97
C PHE A 177 -0.18 8.69 11.75
N ASN A 178 -1.17 9.41 11.21
CA ASN A 178 -2.44 9.65 11.88
C ASN A 178 -3.56 8.97 11.12
N LEU A 179 -4.48 8.35 11.84
CA LEU A 179 -5.67 7.69 11.30
C LEU A 179 -6.76 7.62 12.36
N PRO A 180 -8.05 7.62 11.97
CA PRO A 180 -9.18 7.57 12.90
C PRO A 180 -9.59 6.12 13.20
N ALA A 181 -8.70 5.34 13.80
CA ALA A 181 -9.01 3.98 14.23
C ALA A 181 -8.98 3.88 15.77
N ARG A 182 -9.62 2.85 16.30
CA ARG A 182 -9.61 2.54 17.73
C ARG A 182 -9.15 1.11 17.98
N ARG A 183 -9.88 0.13 17.45
CA ARG A 183 -9.49 -1.29 17.59
C ARG A 183 -8.38 -1.65 16.63
N ALA A 184 -7.39 -2.33 17.18
CA ALA A 184 -6.23 -2.78 16.44
C ALA A 184 -5.76 -4.15 16.94
N MET A 185 -4.97 -4.86 16.12
CA MET A 185 -4.41 -6.14 16.47
C MET A 185 -3.01 -6.30 15.84
N VAL A 186 -2.08 -6.84 16.60
CA VAL A 186 -0.77 -7.27 16.08
C VAL A 186 -0.97 -8.54 15.25
N TYR A 187 -0.20 -8.70 14.19
CA TYR A 187 -0.24 -9.91 13.36
C TYR A 187 -0.14 -11.18 14.23
N PRO A 188 -1.03 -12.17 14.01
CA PRO A 188 -1.18 -13.26 14.97
C PRO A 188 -0.07 -14.32 14.93
N ALA A 189 0.77 -14.35 13.89
CA ALA A 189 1.90 -15.25 13.79
C ALA A 189 3.23 -14.54 14.10
N ASP A 190 4.29 -15.31 14.33
CA ASP A 190 5.64 -14.76 14.52
C ASP A 190 6.10 -14.04 13.25
N PHE A 191 6.48 -12.78 13.40
CA PHE A 191 6.92 -11.93 12.28
C PHE A 191 8.46 -11.89 12.14
N GLY A 192 9.16 -12.67 12.94
CA GLY A 192 10.62 -12.85 12.91
C GLY A 192 11.33 -12.34 14.15
N ALA A 193 12.63 -12.63 14.24
CA ALA A 193 13.46 -12.35 15.42
C ALA A 193 13.60 -10.87 15.78
N ASP A 194 13.45 -9.98 14.79
CA ASP A 194 13.50 -8.53 14.99
C ASP A 194 12.09 -7.92 15.23
N SER A 195 11.03 -8.75 15.41
CA SER A 195 9.68 -8.29 15.81
C SER A 195 9.71 -7.80 17.26
N ILE A 196 9.16 -6.62 17.50
CA ILE A 196 9.10 -5.99 18.83
C ILE A 196 7.71 -6.03 19.45
N LEU A 197 6.66 -6.27 18.65
CA LEU A 197 5.27 -6.31 19.12
C LEU A 197 4.85 -7.73 19.55
N ASP A 198 3.87 -7.79 20.45
CA ASP A 198 3.34 -9.04 21.00
C ASP A 198 2.33 -9.69 20.02
N PRO A 199 2.64 -10.83 19.38
CA PRO A 199 1.81 -11.41 18.34
C PRO A 199 0.40 -11.75 18.80
N GLY A 200 -0.61 -11.45 17.96
CA GLY A 200 -2.01 -11.76 18.19
C GLY A 200 -2.69 -10.92 19.26
N ARG A 201 -2.02 -9.95 19.84
CA ARG A 201 -2.62 -9.08 20.87
C ARG A 201 -3.46 -7.99 20.26
N GLU A 202 -4.67 -7.83 20.77
CA GLU A 202 -5.51 -6.67 20.51
C GLU A 202 -5.03 -5.46 21.32
N PHE A 203 -5.19 -4.28 20.76
CA PHE A 203 -4.85 -3.03 21.45
C PHE A 203 -5.73 -1.87 20.98
N VAL A 204 -5.71 -0.80 21.77
CA VAL A 204 -6.33 0.46 21.40
C VAL A 204 -5.28 1.33 20.71
N TRP A 205 -5.51 1.65 19.44
CA TRP A 205 -4.65 2.56 18.68
C TRP A 205 -4.45 3.89 19.43
N PRO A 206 -3.23 4.43 19.53
CA PRO A 206 -2.01 3.99 18.86
C PRO A 206 -1.08 3.14 19.75
N MET A 207 -1.47 2.71 20.94
CA MET A 207 -0.58 2.13 21.95
C MET A 207 -0.42 0.62 21.75
N ALA A 208 0.53 0.22 20.90
CA ALA A 208 0.79 -1.18 20.55
C ALA A 208 1.59 -1.91 21.66
N PRO A 209 1.21 -3.17 22.03
CA PRO A 209 1.84 -3.93 23.10
C PRO A 209 3.21 -4.46 22.68
N LEU A 210 4.19 -4.41 23.58
CA LEU A 210 5.54 -4.91 23.35
C LEU A 210 5.68 -6.38 23.71
N ARG A 211 6.38 -7.15 22.86
CA ARG A 211 6.70 -8.57 23.08
C ARG A 211 7.60 -8.78 24.30
N SER A 212 8.49 -7.85 24.60
CA SER A 212 9.44 -7.95 25.72
C SER A 212 8.78 -7.85 27.08
N ASN A 213 7.65 -7.16 27.18
CA ASN A 213 6.85 -7.03 28.39
C ASN A 213 5.42 -6.63 28.01
N HIS A 214 4.46 -7.55 28.27
CA HIS A 214 3.04 -7.39 27.90
C HIS A 214 2.34 -6.19 28.59
N ASN A 215 2.93 -5.62 29.64
CA ASN A 215 2.42 -4.42 30.32
C ASN A 215 2.95 -3.12 29.72
N LEU A 216 3.92 -3.20 28.82
CA LEU A 216 4.48 -2.04 28.14
C LEU A 216 3.91 -1.88 26.72
N THR A 217 3.76 -0.63 26.32
CA THR A 217 3.27 -0.28 24.98
C THR A 217 4.22 0.69 24.31
N VAL A 218 4.12 0.79 22.99
CA VAL A 218 4.82 1.77 22.16
C VAL A 218 3.82 2.58 21.36
N ASP A 219 4.07 3.88 21.22
CA ASP A 219 3.29 4.75 20.34
C ASP A 219 3.55 4.37 18.87
N TRP A 220 2.56 3.69 18.26
CA TRP A 220 2.64 3.18 16.90
C TRP A 220 2.31 4.24 15.83
N GLN A 221 2.01 5.48 16.24
CA GLN A 221 1.93 6.63 15.31
C GLN A 221 3.29 6.97 14.69
N ARG A 222 4.38 6.49 15.29
CA ARG A 222 5.75 6.73 14.81
C ARG A 222 6.47 5.43 14.50
N PRO A 223 7.45 5.48 13.57
CA PRO A 223 8.31 4.33 13.36
C PRO A 223 9.05 3.94 14.64
N PRO A 224 9.28 2.64 14.87
CA PRO A 224 9.93 2.17 16.09
C PRO A 224 11.34 2.75 16.27
N ALA A 225 11.70 3.08 17.52
CA ALA A 225 13.03 3.57 17.88
C ALA A 225 14.09 2.49 17.75
N ALA A 226 13.72 1.21 17.85
CA ALA A 226 14.65 0.08 17.76
C ALA A 226 15.56 0.18 16.51
N ARG A 227 16.79 -0.27 16.65
CA ARG A 227 17.77 -0.28 15.54
C ARG A 227 17.30 -1.17 14.39
N ARG A 228 16.66 -2.29 14.72
CA ARG A 228 15.99 -3.19 13.80
C ARG A 228 14.59 -3.46 14.30
N ALA A 229 13.63 -3.48 13.40
CA ALA A 229 12.27 -3.88 13.70
C ALA A 229 11.58 -4.35 12.42
N THR A 230 10.73 -5.37 12.54
CA THR A 230 9.81 -5.78 11.49
C THR A 230 8.52 -6.25 12.13
N ASP A 231 7.44 -5.56 11.88
CA ASP A 231 6.15 -5.83 12.51
C ASP A 231 5.01 -5.55 11.55
N PHE A 232 3.87 -6.14 11.83
CA PHE A 232 2.65 -5.91 11.09
C PHE A 232 1.47 -5.78 12.07
N THR A 233 0.65 -4.76 11.88
CA THR A 233 -0.57 -4.55 12.65
C THR A 233 -1.74 -4.24 11.74
N THR A 234 -2.95 -4.54 12.19
CA THR A 234 -4.19 -4.11 11.53
C THR A 234 -5.00 -3.20 12.44
N GLN A 235 -5.66 -2.22 11.86
CA GLN A 235 -6.54 -1.26 12.51
C GLN A 235 -7.89 -1.26 11.79
N LEU A 236 -8.99 -1.34 12.56
CA LEU A 236 -10.34 -1.24 12.03
C LEU A 236 -10.79 0.23 12.06
N PHE A 237 -11.27 0.73 10.94
CA PHE A 237 -11.93 2.02 10.91
C PHE A 237 -13.33 1.93 11.51
N GLU A 238 -13.57 2.68 12.59
CA GLU A 238 -14.84 2.73 13.32
C GLU A 238 -15.39 4.16 13.41
N THR A 239 -15.08 4.99 12.43
CA THR A 239 -15.54 6.38 12.36
C THR A 239 -17.05 6.47 12.13
N PRO A 240 -17.72 7.49 12.66
CA PRO A 240 -19.06 7.84 12.21
C PRO A 240 -19.06 8.14 10.70
N GLY A 241 -20.04 7.62 9.98
CA GLY A 241 -20.12 7.75 8.52
C GLY A 241 -19.21 6.81 7.76
N ASP A 242 -19.01 7.10 6.49
CA ASP A 242 -18.28 6.22 5.53
C ASP A 242 -16.89 6.76 5.13
N LEU A 243 -16.44 7.86 5.73
CA LEU A 243 -15.11 8.42 5.45
C LEU A 243 -14.06 7.74 6.32
N ALA A 244 -13.02 7.22 5.65
CA ALA A 244 -11.78 6.78 6.27
C ALA A 244 -10.60 7.56 5.67
N TRP A 245 -9.52 7.69 6.43
CA TRP A 245 -8.34 8.41 5.99
C TRP A 245 -7.09 8.02 6.80
N PHE A 246 -5.94 8.32 6.24
CA PHE A 246 -4.71 8.42 7.00
C PHE A 246 -3.85 9.56 6.47
N THR A 247 -2.97 10.09 7.32
CA THR A 247 -1.93 11.06 6.94
C THR A 247 -0.57 10.61 7.44
N ALA A 248 0.46 10.90 6.64
CA ALA A 248 1.86 10.80 7.02
C ALA A 248 2.46 12.20 7.00
N VAL A 249 3.03 12.66 8.13
CA VAL A 249 3.47 14.05 8.34
C VAL A 249 4.92 14.09 8.77
N ASN A 250 5.77 14.74 8.00
CA ASN A 250 7.14 15.07 8.37
C ASN A 250 7.25 16.59 8.58
N ARG A 251 7.15 17.04 9.83
CA ARG A 251 7.15 18.47 10.18
C ARG A 251 8.49 19.15 9.88
N ARG A 252 9.61 18.44 9.99
CA ARG A 252 10.95 19.02 9.70
C ARG A 252 11.12 19.31 8.21
N MET A 253 10.47 18.53 7.34
CA MET A 253 10.44 18.77 5.90
C MET A 253 9.31 19.71 5.50
N ASN A 254 8.40 20.05 6.41
CA ASN A 254 7.14 20.70 6.13
C ASN A 254 6.38 20.01 5.00
N LEU A 255 6.25 18.68 5.10
CA LEU A 255 5.62 17.85 4.07
C LEU A 255 4.66 16.86 4.70
N ALA A 256 3.46 16.78 4.13
CA ALA A 256 2.43 15.80 4.47
C ALA A 256 1.89 15.12 3.22
N VAL A 257 1.55 13.85 3.38
CA VAL A 257 0.81 13.03 2.41
C VAL A 257 -0.45 12.55 3.08
N GLY A 258 -1.60 12.64 2.41
CA GLY A 258 -2.84 12.09 2.92
C GLY A 258 -3.59 11.28 1.88
N TYR A 259 -4.36 10.32 2.38
CA TYR A 259 -5.26 9.48 1.61
C TYR A 259 -6.64 9.48 2.27
N LEU A 260 -7.68 9.69 1.48
CA LEU A 260 -9.09 9.62 1.91
C LEU A 260 -9.80 8.61 1.02
N PHE A 261 -10.64 7.77 1.62
CA PHE A 261 -11.38 6.72 0.91
C PHE A 261 -12.66 6.35 1.67
N ARG A 262 -13.51 5.55 1.07
CA ARG A 262 -14.71 5.05 1.75
C ARG A 262 -14.33 3.86 2.64
N ARG A 263 -14.77 3.92 3.90
CA ARG A 263 -14.63 2.82 4.86
C ARG A 263 -15.34 1.55 4.37
N SER A 264 -16.49 1.69 3.71
CA SER A 264 -17.21 0.57 3.09
C SER A 264 -16.41 -0.13 1.99
N ASP A 265 -15.49 0.58 1.32
CA ASP A 265 -14.59 -0.03 0.33
C ASP A 265 -13.38 -0.70 1.00
N PHE A 266 -12.81 -0.05 2.01
CA PHE A 266 -11.60 -0.49 2.71
C PHE A 266 -11.75 -0.30 4.22
N PRO A 267 -12.34 -1.28 4.93
CA PRO A 267 -12.58 -1.17 6.37
C PRO A 267 -11.32 -1.28 7.23
N TRP A 268 -10.21 -1.76 6.66
CA TRP A 268 -8.97 -2.01 7.35
C TRP A 268 -7.87 -1.06 6.92
N LEU A 269 -7.03 -0.66 7.87
CA LEU A 269 -5.70 -0.13 7.59
C LEU A 269 -4.66 -1.04 8.23
N CYS A 270 -3.77 -1.58 7.42
CA CYS A 270 -2.65 -2.36 7.91
C CYS A 270 -1.40 -1.50 7.92
N ILE A 271 -0.55 -1.68 8.94
CA ILE A 271 0.74 -1.02 9.04
C ILE A 271 1.82 -2.09 9.05
N TRP A 272 2.69 -2.05 8.05
CA TRP A 272 3.89 -2.85 8.00
C TRP A 272 5.12 -1.95 8.21
N ASP A 273 5.98 -2.36 9.14
CA ASP A 273 7.30 -1.78 9.34
C ASP A 273 8.39 -2.74 8.92
N GLU A 274 9.38 -2.21 8.23
CA GLU A 274 10.64 -2.88 7.93
C GLU A 274 11.79 -1.92 8.16
N LYS A 275 12.52 -2.12 9.24
CA LYS A 275 13.66 -1.31 9.60
C LYS A 275 14.89 -2.18 9.75
N TYR A 276 15.60 -2.41 8.63
CA TYR A 276 16.86 -3.15 8.57
C TYR A 276 16.81 -4.57 9.14
N ALA A 277 15.63 -5.20 9.22
CA ALA A 277 15.44 -6.52 9.81
C ALA A 277 15.73 -7.66 8.82
N ARG A 278 15.16 -7.59 7.61
CA ARG A 278 15.27 -8.66 6.61
C ARG A 278 16.69 -8.80 6.06
N ALA A 279 17.33 -9.96 6.34
CA ALA A 279 18.72 -10.22 5.97
C ALA A 279 18.89 -10.73 4.54
N GLY A 280 17.91 -11.49 4.02
CA GLY A 280 17.97 -12.11 2.69
C GLY A 280 17.92 -11.11 1.54
N ALA A 281 18.33 -11.56 0.35
CA ALA A 281 18.17 -10.76 -0.87
C ALA A 281 16.68 -10.55 -1.20
N PRO A 282 16.34 -9.38 -1.73
CA PRO A 282 17.17 -8.20 -2.05
C PRO A 282 17.34 -7.22 -0.89
N TRP A 283 16.73 -7.50 0.26
CA TRP A 283 16.64 -6.62 1.44
C TRP A 283 18.01 -6.32 2.04
N ASN A 284 18.80 -7.36 2.32
CA ASN A 284 20.18 -7.29 2.80
C ASN A 284 20.38 -6.29 3.96
N ARG A 285 19.39 -6.18 4.87
CA ARG A 285 19.37 -5.23 6.00
C ARG A 285 19.58 -3.76 5.60
N ARG A 286 19.16 -3.36 4.39
CA ARG A 286 19.35 -2.00 3.85
C ARG A 286 18.06 -1.21 3.70
N THR A 287 16.92 -1.81 4.02
CA THR A 287 15.62 -1.17 3.85
C THR A 287 15.14 -0.57 5.16
N TRP A 288 14.69 0.66 5.07
CA TRP A 288 13.77 1.25 6.04
C TRP A 288 12.52 1.70 5.28
N ALA A 289 11.41 1.09 5.63
CA ALA A 289 10.12 1.33 4.99
C ALA A 289 9.00 1.22 6.03
N ARG A 290 7.95 2.00 5.87
CA ARG A 290 6.68 1.84 6.56
C ARG A 290 5.56 1.92 5.55
N ALA A 291 4.72 0.89 5.51
CA ALA A 291 3.54 0.88 4.66
C ALA A 291 2.28 1.19 5.47
N MET A 292 1.38 1.94 4.85
CA MET A 292 0.02 2.24 5.29
C MET A 292 -0.91 1.65 4.23
N GLU A 293 -1.56 0.55 4.54
CA GLU A 293 -2.17 -0.32 3.54
C GLU A 293 -3.69 -0.40 3.80
N PHE A 294 -4.46 0.47 3.14
CA PHE A 294 -5.92 0.38 3.27
C PHE A 294 -6.46 -0.75 2.39
N SER A 295 -7.29 -1.61 2.99
CA SER A 295 -7.58 -2.92 2.41
C SER A 295 -8.96 -3.48 2.75
N THR A 296 -9.36 -4.48 1.97
CA THR A 296 -10.54 -5.33 2.24
C THR A 296 -10.21 -6.47 3.20
N THR A 297 -8.92 -6.69 3.52
CA THR A 297 -8.40 -7.83 4.27
C THR A 297 -7.55 -7.33 5.44
N PRO A 298 -7.75 -7.83 6.68
CA PRO A 298 -7.07 -7.29 7.87
C PRO A 298 -5.58 -7.61 7.95
N PHE A 299 -5.10 -8.62 7.24
CA PHE A 299 -3.69 -9.02 7.26
C PHE A 299 -3.18 -9.38 5.88
N ALA A 300 -1.88 -9.20 5.66
CA ALA A 300 -1.20 -9.66 4.47
C ALA A 300 -1.11 -11.20 4.46
N MET A 301 -2.15 -11.85 3.93
CA MET A 301 -2.30 -13.30 3.87
C MET A 301 -2.69 -13.78 2.46
N SER A 302 -2.67 -15.08 2.25
CA SER A 302 -3.20 -15.71 1.04
C SER A 302 -4.70 -15.43 0.91
N ARG A 303 -5.24 -15.49 -0.30
CA ARG A 303 -6.69 -15.40 -0.51
C ARG A 303 -7.43 -16.50 0.26
N ARG A 304 -6.90 -17.72 0.27
CA ARG A 304 -7.45 -18.81 1.07
C ARG A 304 -7.52 -18.47 2.55
N GLY A 305 -6.44 -17.94 3.12
CA GLY A 305 -6.40 -17.52 4.52
C GLY A 305 -7.43 -16.42 4.85
N ALA A 306 -7.63 -15.47 3.93
CA ALA A 306 -8.65 -14.44 4.10
C ALA A 306 -10.07 -15.02 4.11
N ILE A 307 -10.36 -15.99 3.24
CA ILE A 307 -11.67 -16.70 3.20
C ILE A 307 -11.88 -17.52 4.47
N ASP A 308 -10.87 -18.28 4.89
CA ASP A 308 -10.96 -19.16 6.06
C ASP A 308 -11.15 -18.36 7.37
N MET A 309 -10.54 -17.17 7.45
CA MET A 309 -10.76 -16.25 8.57
C MET A 309 -12.21 -15.70 8.60
N GLY A 310 -12.79 -15.42 7.44
CA GLY A 310 -14.17 -14.96 7.25
C GLY A 310 -14.46 -13.59 7.83
N LYS A 311 -14.24 -13.37 9.13
CA LYS A 311 -14.45 -12.09 9.85
C LYS A 311 -13.39 -11.88 10.93
N LEU A 312 -13.02 -10.60 11.13
CA LEU A 312 -12.29 -10.12 12.29
C LEU A 312 -13.03 -8.92 12.88
N PHE A 313 -13.20 -8.83 14.18
CA PHE A 313 -14.00 -7.80 14.85
C PHE A 313 -15.42 -7.63 14.29
N GLY A 314 -16.01 -8.72 13.76
CA GLY A 314 -17.33 -8.68 13.11
C GLY A 314 -17.32 -8.17 11.65
N THR A 315 -16.18 -7.70 11.14
CA THR A 315 -16.01 -7.16 9.79
C THR A 315 -15.47 -8.23 8.84
N PRO A 316 -16.00 -8.34 7.60
CA PRO A 316 -15.50 -9.28 6.60
C PRO A 316 -14.00 -9.06 6.29
N THR A 317 -13.34 -10.16 5.90
CA THR A 317 -11.90 -10.20 5.61
C THR A 317 -11.57 -10.30 4.13
N TYR A 318 -12.56 -10.20 3.27
CA TYR A 318 -12.46 -10.19 1.82
C TYR A 318 -13.67 -9.50 1.20
N ARG A 319 -13.61 -9.23 -0.09
CA ARG A 319 -14.71 -8.62 -0.86
C ARG A 319 -15.18 -9.58 -1.96
N TRP A 320 -16.49 -9.70 -2.14
CA TRP A 320 -17.08 -10.40 -3.28
C TRP A 320 -17.08 -9.54 -4.54
N VAL A 321 -16.81 -10.18 -5.68
CA VAL A 321 -17.04 -9.63 -7.02
C VAL A 321 -17.88 -10.63 -7.79
N GLU A 322 -19.09 -10.22 -8.17
CA GLU A 322 -20.03 -11.06 -8.89
C GLU A 322 -19.49 -11.51 -10.26
N ALA A 323 -20.01 -12.63 -10.76
CA ALA A 323 -19.66 -13.18 -12.06
C ALA A 323 -19.87 -12.15 -13.17
N LYS A 324 -18.87 -11.97 -14.06
CA LYS A 324 -18.94 -11.05 -15.20
C LYS A 324 -19.30 -9.60 -14.85
N SER A 325 -19.13 -9.24 -13.58
CA SER A 325 -19.41 -7.91 -13.04
C SER A 325 -18.14 -7.16 -12.66
N SER A 326 -18.28 -5.93 -12.24
CA SER A 326 -17.16 -5.10 -11.79
C SER A 326 -17.46 -4.39 -10.47
N VAL A 327 -16.39 -4.13 -9.74
CA VAL A 327 -16.40 -3.32 -8.53
C VAL A 327 -15.48 -2.13 -8.75
N THR A 328 -15.96 -0.95 -8.38
CA THR A 328 -15.18 0.29 -8.48
C THR A 328 -14.99 0.87 -7.10
N THR A 329 -13.75 1.25 -6.79
CA THR A 329 -13.38 1.99 -5.59
C THR A 329 -12.74 3.32 -5.96
N ARG A 330 -12.75 4.25 -5.02
CA ARG A 330 -12.17 5.57 -5.22
C ARG A 330 -11.40 5.99 -3.97
N PHE A 331 -10.22 6.53 -4.18
CA PHE A 331 -9.52 7.25 -3.12
C PHE A 331 -8.99 8.60 -3.63
N VAL A 332 -8.84 9.53 -2.71
CA VAL A 332 -8.18 10.81 -2.94
C VAL A 332 -6.80 10.75 -2.31
N LEU A 333 -5.80 11.23 -3.01
CA LEU A 333 -4.48 11.49 -2.45
C LEU A 333 -4.15 12.98 -2.54
N PHE A 334 -3.43 13.49 -1.55
CA PHE A 334 -2.89 14.84 -1.59
C PHE A 334 -1.45 14.86 -1.07
N LEU A 335 -0.69 15.86 -1.52
CA LEU A 335 0.68 16.14 -1.08
C LEU A 335 0.79 17.64 -0.81
N GLY A 336 1.22 18.03 0.40
CA GLY A 336 1.27 19.45 0.75
C GLY A 336 2.08 19.75 2.00
N PRO A 337 1.96 20.98 2.54
CA PRO A 337 2.65 21.36 3.76
C PRO A 337 2.16 20.57 4.98
N ALA A 338 2.98 20.53 6.05
CA ALA A 338 2.66 19.80 7.27
C ALA A 338 1.40 20.31 8.01
N THR A 339 0.98 21.54 7.75
CA THR A 339 -0.31 22.12 8.21
C THR A 339 -1.39 21.82 7.19
N GLN A 340 -1.79 20.54 7.10
CA GLN A 340 -2.59 20.02 5.99
C GLN A 340 -4.12 20.09 6.19
N GLN A 341 -4.64 20.69 7.26
CA GLN A 341 -6.09 20.63 7.53
C GLN A 341 -6.92 21.23 6.38
N ASP A 342 -6.58 22.41 5.89
CA ASP A 342 -7.28 23.02 4.75
C ASP A 342 -7.20 22.15 3.50
N LEU A 343 -6.04 21.51 3.26
CA LEU A 343 -5.84 20.64 2.12
C LEU A 343 -6.65 19.35 2.22
N MET A 344 -6.81 18.82 3.43
CA MET A 344 -7.65 17.66 3.69
C MET A 344 -9.13 17.98 3.46
N ASP A 345 -9.59 19.16 3.91
CA ASP A 345 -10.96 19.63 3.67
C ASP A 345 -11.24 19.87 2.18
N GLN A 346 -10.27 20.39 1.42
CA GLN A 346 -10.35 20.52 -0.03
C GLN A 346 -10.39 19.14 -0.73
N ALA A 347 -9.57 18.20 -0.26
CA ALA A 347 -9.56 16.83 -0.77
C ALA A 347 -10.91 16.14 -0.56
N LEU A 348 -11.54 16.34 0.62
CA LEU A 348 -12.86 15.82 0.92
C LEU A 348 -13.94 16.43 0.00
N ARG A 349 -13.91 17.75 -0.21
CA ARG A 349 -14.83 18.41 -1.17
C ARG A 349 -14.65 17.84 -2.57
N PHE A 350 -13.41 17.68 -3.02
CA PHE A 350 -13.11 17.13 -4.35
C PHE A 350 -13.55 15.66 -4.50
N MET A 351 -13.48 14.87 -3.43
CA MET A 351 -13.96 13.48 -3.42
C MET A 351 -15.48 13.39 -3.67
N ASN A 352 -16.24 14.39 -3.24
CA ASN A 352 -17.69 14.43 -3.29
C ASN A 352 -18.25 15.17 -4.52
N SER A 353 -17.38 15.80 -5.33
CA SER A 353 -17.73 16.42 -6.61
C SER A 353 -17.75 15.39 -7.74
#